data_7b7ab338b2d12f8859173582cb6f2315
#
_entry.id   7b7ab338b2d12f8859173582cb6f2315
#
_cell.length_a   1.000
_cell.length_b   1.000
_cell.length_c   1.000
_cell.angle_alpha   90.00
_cell.angle_beta   90.00
_cell.angle_gamma   90.00
#
_symmetry.space_group_name_H-M   'P 1'
#
loop_
_entity.id
_entity.type
_entity.pdbx_description
1 polymer ?
#
loop_
_entity_poly.entity_id
_entity_poly.type
_entity_poly.pdbx_seq_one_letter_code
_entity_poly.pdbx_strand_id
1 'polypeptide(L)'
;PLGMQLDQNNVVTSATFANAQYFLEARPYHENVKFWSVNPGAELLFGAEQDIKLNVQANATRSWLARESPSILVTSPFTTVDYRNEGGDRPSITSPLDLNDPNLGWGWTGGRVNIQNEKRQTETRGARADLQFGEDKRNVKIGASYDMAERTIRGFDNSTAWEQVVCRGNGGNVCNGGAGSAIPNAALASYLKPGPGGFITADFSRFLADTNYYALRDAAPESNSANTGASTGGIREKNLGFYIETNAEADVWNRTMRFNAGVRYVTTDQTITGPVTINGVRSVQVLDSDYKETLPSFNVAWDVADKVVMRLSSSRTLTRPDPSAMLPNTNFSDPSAQTATQGNPNLKPYLSTNVDFGGEWYTGGEGYVGLTLFNKRITGFTVNGIRRIPFNDLGVNYDTLLPIQQAGLAQRGGPNAATVDVQTQVNADGVLNIRGTEAIWVQPLDKLFDGLGFSLNYTHVNQQSEGEGVPAVAVGVAPNLWNGTVYWEKDAASIRLSYTWNDDMVISGANQNGIPYARLNADARGQLDMSASYALDWLPSKPQITLNITNITNEPLRTTFAWPNATYDLYEPGRTVMLGIRGTF
;
A
#
# COMPACT_ATOMS: atom_id res chain seq x y z
N PRO A 1 24.21 16.92 -20.31
CA PRO A 1 24.37 15.71 -21.11
C PRO A 1 24.98 16.04 -22.46
N LEU A 2 25.76 15.11 -23.01
CA LEU A 2 26.34 15.17 -24.34
C LEU A 2 25.65 14.11 -25.22
N GLY A 3 25.41 14.43 -26.50
CA GLY A 3 24.87 13.49 -27.47
C GLY A 3 23.52 12.90 -27.10
N MET A 4 22.67 13.67 -26.38
CA MET A 4 21.36 13.20 -25.96
C MET A 4 20.48 12.90 -27.16
N GLN A 5 19.90 11.71 -27.19
CA GLN A 5 18.91 11.28 -28.18
C GLN A 5 17.57 11.02 -27.50
N LEU A 6 16.51 11.36 -28.18
CA LEU A 6 15.14 11.20 -27.72
C LEU A 6 14.37 10.36 -28.73
N ASP A 7 13.41 9.59 -28.26
CA ASP A 7 12.40 8.95 -29.10
C ASP A 7 11.24 9.92 -29.47
N GLN A 8 10.26 9.41 -30.17
CA GLN A 8 9.06 10.17 -30.57
C GLN A 8 8.21 10.69 -29.41
N ASN A 9 8.38 10.13 -28.21
CA ASN A 9 7.69 10.50 -26.97
C ASN A 9 8.52 11.43 -26.07
N ASN A 10 9.68 11.91 -26.56
CA ASN A 10 10.67 12.67 -25.80
C ASN A 10 11.28 11.90 -24.62
N VAL A 11 11.26 10.58 -24.64
CA VAL A 11 11.99 9.75 -23.68
C VAL A 11 13.45 9.66 -24.13
N VAL A 12 14.37 9.87 -23.18
CA VAL A 12 15.82 9.78 -23.46
C VAL A 12 16.19 8.34 -23.78
N THR A 13 16.72 8.10 -24.99
CA THR A 13 17.18 6.77 -25.44
C THR A 13 18.69 6.60 -25.26
N SER A 14 19.45 7.68 -25.36
CA SER A 14 20.88 7.66 -25.00
C SER A 14 21.36 9.05 -24.60
N ALA A 15 22.33 9.09 -23.69
CA ALA A 15 23.02 10.30 -23.31
C ALA A 15 24.35 9.96 -22.59
N THR A 16 25.36 10.81 -22.74
CA THR A 16 26.57 10.78 -21.92
C THR A 16 26.53 11.96 -20.95
N PHE A 17 26.66 11.70 -19.67
CA PHE A 17 26.72 12.71 -18.62
C PHE A 17 28.18 12.85 -18.18
N ALA A 18 28.85 13.87 -18.66
CA ALA A 18 30.18 14.24 -18.18
C ALA A 18 30.07 14.89 -16.81
N ASN A 19 31.04 14.64 -15.92
CA ASN A 19 31.07 15.21 -14.59
C ASN A 19 29.83 14.82 -13.74
N ALA A 20 29.40 13.58 -13.84
CA ALA A 20 28.33 12.99 -13.02
C ALA A 20 28.91 12.42 -11.72
N GLN A 21 28.05 12.21 -10.72
CA GLN A 21 28.44 11.66 -9.43
C GLN A 21 27.36 10.67 -8.97
N TYR A 22 27.79 9.53 -8.42
CA TYR A 22 26.87 8.58 -7.79
C TYR A 22 26.65 8.92 -6.33
N PHE A 23 25.41 8.77 -5.89
CA PHE A 23 25.02 8.78 -4.49
C PHE A 23 24.66 7.35 -4.10
N LEU A 24 25.37 6.77 -3.15
CA LEU A 24 25.06 5.44 -2.62
C LEU A 24 24.56 5.57 -1.18
N GLU A 25 23.35 5.08 -0.94
CA GLU A 25 22.74 5.08 0.38
C GLU A 25 22.65 3.66 0.93
N ALA A 26 23.18 3.45 2.12
CA ALA A 26 22.99 2.24 2.91
C ALA A 26 21.99 2.54 4.04
N ARG A 27 20.91 1.72 4.14
CA ARG A 27 19.81 1.94 5.09
C ARG A 27 19.27 0.60 5.59
N PRO A 28 19.68 0.12 6.78
CA PRO A 28 19.03 -1.01 7.42
C PRO A 28 17.70 -0.59 8.06
N TYR A 29 16.76 -1.52 8.13
CA TYR A 29 15.52 -1.37 8.87
C TYR A 29 15.49 -2.36 10.03
N HIS A 30 15.27 -1.84 11.24
CA HIS A 30 15.03 -2.64 12.43
C HIS A 30 13.61 -2.36 12.91
N GLU A 31 12.76 -3.38 12.82
CA GLU A 31 11.35 -3.28 13.22
C GLU A 31 11.06 -4.17 14.42
N ASN A 32 10.38 -3.60 15.38
CA ASN A 32 9.83 -4.33 16.51
C ASN A 32 8.32 -4.15 16.51
N VAL A 33 7.59 -5.26 16.36
CA VAL A 33 6.12 -5.26 16.29
C VAL A 33 5.60 -6.10 17.45
N LYS A 34 4.63 -5.56 18.18
CA LYS A 34 3.86 -6.28 19.21
C LYS A 34 2.38 -6.18 18.87
N PHE A 35 1.67 -7.28 19.03
CA PHE A 35 0.26 -7.34 18.73
C PHE A 35 -0.46 -8.26 19.71
N TRP A 36 -1.67 -7.86 20.11
CA TRP A 36 -2.63 -8.73 20.77
C TRP A 36 -4.04 -8.48 20.23
N SER A 37 -4.88 -9.50 20.29
CA SER A 37 -6.28 -9.45 19.89
C SER A 37 -7.11 -10.35 20.79
N VAL A 38 -8.29 -9.84 21.19
CA VAL A 38 -9.32 -10.59 21.92
C VAL A 38 -10.64 -10.36 21.22
N ASN A 39 -11.38 -11.43 20.96
CA ASN A 39 -12.64 -11.39 20.23
C ASN A 39 -13.66 -12.38 20.81
N PRO A 40 -14.22 -12.13 22.02
CA PRO A 40 -15.26 -12.95 22.60
C PRO A 40 -16.59 -12.79 21.86
N GLY A 41 -17.34 -13.87 21.74
CA GLY A 41 -18.68 -13.87 21.20
C GLY A 41 -19.54 -14.93 21.87
N ALA A 42 -20.84 -14.72 21.86
CA ALA A 42 -21.83 -15.67 22.35
C ALA A 42 -23.09 -15.63 21.47
N GLU A 43 -23.66 -16.80 21.24
CA GLU A 43 -24.98 -16.97 20.67
C GLU A 43 -25.91 -17.52 21.74
N LEU A 44 -27.04 -16.86 21.96
CA LEU A 44 -28.06 -17.25 22.91
C LEU A 44 -29.35 -17.53 22.15
N LEU A 45 -29.94 -18.71 22.40
CA LEU A 45 -31.17 -19.15 21.78
C LEU A 45 -32.33 -19.08 22.77
N PHE A 46 -33.44 -18.51 22.36
CA PHE A 46 -34.65 -18.34 23.16
C PHE A 46 -35.89 -18.81 22.40
N GLY A 47 -36.98 -19.00 23.12
CA GLY A 47 -38.22 -19.53 22.58
C GLY A 47 -38.28 -21.06 22.66
N ALA A 48 -39.49 -21.63 22.64
CA ALA A 48 -39.70 -23.08 22.70
C ALA A 48 -39.13 -23.82 21.47
N GLU A 49 -39.11 -23.13 20.32
CA GLU A 49 -38.59 -23.63 19.04
C GLU A 49 -37.21 -23.05 18.69
N GLN A 50 -36.59 -22.31 19.63
CA GLN A 50 -35.32 -21.60 19.43
C GLN A 50 -35.35 -20.62 18.25
N ASP A 51 -36.49 -19.99 18.03
CA ASP A 51 -36.79 -19.07 16.96
C ASP A 51 -36.32 -17.64 17.22
N ILE A 52 -35.77 -17.37 18.41
CA ILE A 52 -35.14 -16.10 18.76
C ILE A 52 -33.66 -16.34 19.04
N LYS A 53 -32.78 -15.70 18.24
CA LYS A 53 -31.33 -15.80 18.40
C LYS A 53 -30.74 -14.44 18.71
N LEU A 54 -30.01 -14.33 19.81
CA LEU A 54 -29.21 -13.15 20.17
C LEU A 54 -27.73 -13.50 19.99
N ASN A 55 -27.08 -12.81 19.03
CA ASN A 55 -25.64 -12.85 18.87
C ASN A 55 -25.04 -11.60 19.47
N VAL A 56 -24.06 -11.77 20.33
CA VAL A 56 -23.25 -10.68 20.89
C VAL A 56 -21.79 -10.96 20.62
N GLN A 57 -21.06 -9.92 20.21
CA GLN A 57 -19.64 -10.01 19.96
C GLN A 57 -18.96 -8.73 20.44
N ALA A 58 -17.79 -8.87 21.04
CA ALA A 58 -16.91 -7.75 21.33
C ALA A 58 -15.52 -8.04 20.77
N ASN A 59 -14.78 -7.01 20.43
CA ASN A 59 -13.39 -7.15 20.00
C ASN A 59 -12.54 -6.04 20.62
N ALA A 60 -11.28 -6.36 20.86
CA ALA A 60 -10.26 -5.38 21.18
C ALA A 60 -8.94 -5.85 20.59
N THR A 61 -8.24 -4.93 19.92
CA THR A 61 -6.90 -5.20 19.38
C THR A 61 -5.97 -4.04 19.71
N ARG A 62 -4.70 -4.34 19.85
CA ARG A 62 -3.68 -3.31 19.93
C ARG A 62 -2.39 -3.77 19.27
N SER A 63 -1.84 -2.92 18.42
CA SER A 63 -0.54 -3.12 17.81
C SER A 63 0.39 -1.96 18.09
N TRP A 64 1.67 -2.27 18.25
CA TRP A 64 2.75 -1.32 18.36
C TRP A 64 3.81 -1.68 17.33
N LEU A 65 4.31 -0.69 16.66
CA LEU A 65 5.46 -0.80 15.77
C LEU A 65 6.47 0.26 16.19
N ALA A 66 7.72 -0.15 16.35
CA ALA A 66 8.84 0.77 16.42
C ALA A 66 9.80 0.41 15.28
N ARG A 67 10.14 1.40 14.45
CA ARG A 67 11.09 1.27 13.35
C ARG A 67 12.27 2.18 13.60
N GLU A 68 13.45 1.62 13.48
CA GLU A 68 14.73 2.30 13.49
C GLU A 68 15.38 2.12 12.11
N SER A 69 15.84 3.23 11.53
CA SER A 69 16.39 3.20 10.17
C SER A 69 17.50 4.25 10.02
N PRO A 70 18.70 4.01 10.57
CA PRO A 70 19.83 4.87 10.26
C PRO A 70 20.17 4.79 8.79
N SER A 71 20.39 5.93 8.14
CA SER A 71 20.88 5.93 6.76
C SER A 71 22.22 6.66 6.66
N ILE A 72 23.06 6.15 5.78
CA ILE A 72 24.39 6.67 5.47
C ILE A 72 24.44 6.84 3.95
N LEU A 73 24.56 8.07 3.49
CA LEU A 73 24.67 8.41 2.08
C LEU A 73 26.05 9.02 1.81
N VAL A 74 26.78 8.38 0.91
CA VAL A 74 28.11 8.82 0.48
C VAL A 74 28.15 9.05 -1.03
N THR A 75 29.11 9.81 -1.50
CA THR A 75 29.22 10.19 -2.90
C THR A 75 30.52 9.66 -3.52
N SER A 76 30.45 9.22 -4.78
CA SER A 76 31.61 8.83 -5.56
C SER A 76 32.45 10.05 -5.98
N PRO A 77 33.67 9.86 -6.47
CA PRO A 77 34.32 10.84 -7.33
C PRO A 77 33.46 11.18 -8.54
N PHE A 78 33.70 12.36 -9.13
CA PHE A 78 33.07 12.71 -10.40
C PHE A 78 33.59 11.82 -11.53
N THR A 79 32.68 11.46 -12.44
CA THR A 79 32.97 10.54 -13.54
C THR A 79 32.11 10.85 -14.77
N THR A 80 32.40 10.18 -15.87
CA THR A 80 31.50 10.11 -17.01
C THR A 80 30.56 8.93 -16.84
N VAL A 81 29.27 9.15 -17.10
CA VAL A 81 28.24 8.13 -17.06
C VAL A 81 27.54 8.07 -18.41
N ASP A 82 27.54 6.89 -19.02
CA ASP A 82 26.78 6.61 -20.22
C ASP A 82 25.44 5.97 -19.87
N TYR A 83 24.37 6.55 -20.38
CA TYR A 83 23.00 6.08 -20.25
C TYR A 83 22.51 5.57 -21.62
N ARG A 84 21.92 4.39 -21.64
CA ARG A 84 21.26 3.80 -22.82
C ARG A 84 19.95 3.14 -22.42
N ASN A 85 18.90 3.46 -23.14
CA ASN A 85 17.56 2.89 -22.97
C ASN A 85 17.15 2.26 -24.32
N GLU A 86 17.36 0.96 -24.43
CA GLU A 86 17.07 0.19 -25.63
C GLU A 86 15.66 -0.43 -25.62
N GLY A 87 14.80 0.02 -24.70
CA GLY A 87 13.41 -0.45 -24.56
C GLY A 87 13.27 -1.74 -23.75
N GLY A 88 14.30 -2.19 -23.04
CA GLY A 88 14.23 -3.28 -22.07
C GLY A 88 13.62 -2.86 -20.74
N ASP A 89 13.59 -3.80 -19.76
CA ASP A 89 12.99 -3.56 -18.45
C ASP A 89 13.69 -2.46 -17.66
N ARG A 90 14.97 -2.25 -17.90
CA ARG A 90 15.77 -1.20 -17.28
C ARG A 90 16.77 -0.62 -18.27
N PRO A 91 17.09 0.67 -18.14
CA PRO A 91 18.18 1.27 -18.90
C PRO A 91 19.54 0.72 -18.47
N SER A 92 20.52 0.73 -19.37
CA SER A 92 21.91 0.48 -19.06
C SER A 92 22.55 1.79 -18.59
N ILE A 93 23.22 1.73 -17.44
CA ILE A 93 23.97 2.85 -16.85
C ILE A 93 25.40 2.34 -16.62
N THR A 94 26.36 2.88 -17.32
CA THR A 94 27.76 2.44 -17.25
C THR A 94 28.71 3.58 -16.93
N SER A 95 29.74 3.28 -16.16
CA SER A 95 30.83 4.20 -15.86
C SER A 95 32.12 3.40 -15.64
N PRO A 96 33.30 4.04 -15.68
CA PRO A 96 34.58 3.39 -15.41
C PRO A 96 34.82 3.08 -13.92
N LEU A 97 33.91 3.50 -13.01
CA LEU A 97 34.07 3.32 -11.57
C LEU A 97 33.61 1.93 -11.12
N ASP A 98 34.36 1.28 -10.27
CA ASP A 98 33.92 0.11 -9.50
C ASP A 98 33.17 0.62 -8.23
N LEU A 99 31.85 0.63 -8.31
CA LEU A 99 31.00 1.11 -7.21
C LEU A 99 30.97 0.15 -6.01
N ASN A 100 31.60 -1.01 -6.10
CA ASN A 100 31.77 -1.97 -5.00
C ASN A 100 33.13 -1.90 -4.32
N ASP A 101 34.03 -1.03 -4.77
CA ASP A 101 35.32 -0.78 -4.14
C ASP A 101 35.22 0.25 -3.02
N PRO A 102 35.41 -0.10 -1.72
CA PRO A 102 35.45 0.86 -0.62
C PRO A 102 36.56 1.93 -0.76
N ASN A 103 37.61 1.65 -1.52
CA ASN A 103 38.75 2.56 -1.70
C ASN A 103 38.63 3.45 -2.94
N LEU A 104 37.48 3.49 -3.60
CA LEU A 104 37.23 4.29 -4.80
C LEU A 104 37.46 5.80 -4.60
N GLY A 105 37.57 6.26 -3.38
CA GLY A 105 37.62 7.70 -3.06
C GLY A 105 36.27 8.30 -2.70
N TRP A 106 35.43 7.52 -2.04
CA TRP A 106 34.15 7.97 -1.51
C TRP A 106 34.31 9.17 -0.59
N GLY A 107 33.35 10.08 -0.61
CA GLY A 107 33.37 11.32 0.15
C GLY A 107 32.01 11.74 0.70
N TRP A 108 32.07 12.74 1.57
CA TRP A 108 30.90 13.33 2.21
C TRP A 108 30.32 14.52 1.46
N THR A 109 30.98 15.08 0.47
CA THR A 109 30.49 16.24 -0.27
C THR A 109 29.20 15.90 -1.00
N GLY A 110 28.06 16.43 -0.51
CA GLY A 110 26.72 16.05 -0.97
C GLY A 110 26.15 14.79 -0.29
N GLY A 111 26.94 14.14 0.57
CA GLY A 111 26.48 13.02 1.41
C GLY A 111 25.73 13.50 2.66
N ARG A 112 25.19 12.55 3.40
CA ARG A 112 24.47 12.81 4.66
C ARG A 112 24.34 11.56 5.50
N VAL A 113 23.93 11.75 6.76
CA VAL A 113 23.45 10.67 7.62
C VAL A 113 22.11 11.07 8.22
N ASN A 114 21.22 10.09 8.44
CA ASN A 114 19.90 10.40 9.00
C ASN A 114 19.57 9.47 10.19
N ILE A 115 18.99 10.09 11.22
CA ILE A 115 18.27 9.42 12.31
C ILE A 115 16.82 9.86 12.22
N GLN A 116 16.01 9.11 11.50
CA GLN A 116 14.59 9.37 11.30
C GLN A 116 13.78 8.13 11.63
N ASN A 117 13.44 7.98 12.89
CA ASN A 117 12.77 6.81 13.43
C ASN A 117 11.27 7.06 13.57
N GLU A 118 10.49 6.00 13.71
CA GLU A 118 9.06 6.12 13.92
C GLU A 118 8.52 5.14 14.95
N LYS A 119 7.43 5.55 15.60
CA LYS A 119 6.59 4.68 16.42
C LYS A 119 5.16 4.79 15.94
N ARG A 120 4.50 3.64 15.79
CA ARG A 120 3.08 3.57 15.43
C ARG A 120 2.34 2.77 16.48
N GLN A 121 1.14 3.23 16.81
CA GLN A 121 0.19 2.49 17.62
C GLN A 121 -1.15 2.50 16.92
N THR A 122 -1.77 1.33 16.84
CA THR A 122 -3.15 1.20 16.38
C THR A 122 -3.92 0.44 17.44
N GLU A 123 -5.07 0.97 17.82
CA GLU A 123 -5.99 0.37 18.77
C GLU A 123 -7.38 0.30 18.15
N THR A 124 -8.05 -0.84 18.25
CA THR A 124 -9.44 -0.99 17.85
C THR A 124 -10.23 -1.58 19.01
N ARG A 125 -11.46 -1.14 19.16
CA ARG A 125 -12.45 -1.69 20.08
C ARG A 125 -13.80 -1.70 19.40
N GLY A 126 -14.54 -2.78 19.56
CA GLY A 126 -15.87 -2.89 19.01
C GLY A 126 -16.78 -3.75 19.84
N ALA A 127 -18.06 -3.52 19.69
CA ALA A 127 -19.12 -4.36 20.21
C ALA A 127 -20.30 -4.35 19.25
N ARG A 128 -20.94 -5.50 19.08
CA ARG A 128 -22.19 -5.61 18.32
C ARG A 128 -23.16 -6.57 18.98
N ALA A 129 -24.43 -6.31 18.76
CA ALA A 129 -25.50 -7.18 19.19
C ALA A 129 -26.52 -7.30 18.05
N ASP A 130 -26.89 -8.52 17.70
CA ASP A 130 -27.79 -8.85 16.63
C ASP A 130 -28.90 -9.74 17.18
N LEU A 131 -30.15 -9.33 17.05
CA LEU A 131 -31.33 -10.07 17.47
C LEU A 131 -32.10 -10.54 16.23
N GLN A 132 -32.23 -11.84 16.07
CA GLN A 132 -32.96 -12.49 15.00
C GLN A 132 -34.28 -13.06 15.54
N PHE A 133 -35.35 -12.86 14.79
CA PHE A 133 -36.68 -13.43 15.03
C PHE A 133 -37.05 -14.31 13.83
N GLY A 134 -37.42 -15.55 14.09
CA GLY A 134 -37.81 -16.52 13.07
C GLY A 134 -36.69 -17.51 12.73
N GLU A 135 -37.04 -18.46 11.87
CA GLU A 135 -36.17 -19.53 11.41
C GLU A 135 -35.12 -19.05 10.40
N ASP A 136 -34.12 -19.89 10.09
CA ASP A 136 -33.05 -19.55 9.13
C ASP A 136 -33.56 -19.19 7.74
N LYS A 137 -34.66 -19.80 7.30
CA LYS A 137 -35.27 -19.54 5.99
C LYS A 137 -36.18 -18.32 5.93
N ARG A 138 -36.72 -17.89 7.08
CA ARG A 138 -37.61 -16.74 7.19
C ARG A 138 -37.37 -16.05 8.52
N ASN A 139 -36.68 -14.92 8.49
CA ASN A 139 -36.36 -14.18 9.69
C ASN A 139 -36.28 -12.68 9.44
N VAL A 140 -36.33 -11.96 10.54
CA VAL A 140 -36.00 -10.54 10.61
C VAL A 140 -34.88 -10.39 11.63
N LYS A 141 -33.84 -9.67 11.28
CA LYS A 141 -32.73 -9.30 12.16
C LYS A 141 -32.71 -7.81 12.40
N ILE A 142 -32.47 -7.42 13.63
CA ILE A 142 -32.14 -6.05 14.00
C ILE A 142 -30.81 -6.07 14.71
N GLY A 143 -29.97 -5.08 14.48
CA GLY A 143 -28.67 -5.05 15.13
C GLY A 143 -28.15 -3.66 15.35
N ALA A 144 -27.24 -3.58 16.32
CA ALA A 144 -26.47 -2.39 16.64
C ALA A 144 -24.99 -2.73 16.72
N SER A 145 -24.14 -1.83 16.29
CA SER A 145 -22.70 -1.97 16.39
C SER A 145 -22.03 -0.66 16.78
N TYR A 146 -21.00 -0.75 17.58
CA TYR A 146 -20.10 0.33 17.89
C TYR A 146 -18.67 -0.14 17.58
N ASP A 147 -17.94 0.63 16.78
CA ASP A 147 -16.55 0.37 16.44
C ASP A 147 -15.73 1.65 16.63
N MET A 148 -14.61 1.53 17.32
CA MET A 148 -13.62 2.60 17.48
C MET A 148 -12.29 2.12 16.95
N ALA A 149 -11.65 2.95 16.13
CA ALA A 149 -10.27 2.78 15.69
C ALA A 149 -9.48 4.04 16.01
N GLU A 150 -8.33 3.86 16.64
CA GLU A 150 -7.40 4.95 16.91
C GLU A 150 -6.01 4.57 16.38
N ARG A 151 -5.43 5.45 15.58
CA ARG A 151 -4.08 5.29 15.05
C ARG A 151 -3.26 6.52 15.38
N THR A 152 -2.09 6.31 15.96
CA THR A 152 -1.11 7.37 16.26
C THR A 152 0.21 7.01 15.58
N ILE A 153 0.81 7.99 14.92
CA ILE A 153 2.14 7.92 14.30
C ILE A 153 2.98 9.03 14.91
N ARG A 154 4.19 8.69 15.33
CA ARG A 154 5.17 9.65 15.83
C ARG A 154 6.50 9.44 15.13
N GLY A 155 6.95 10.44 14.40
CA GLY A 155 8.28 10.52 13.82
C GLY A 155 9.26 11.15 14.79
N PHE A 156 10.53 10.76 14.70
CA PHE A 156 11.63 11.31 15.48
C PHE A 156 12.80 11.56 14.56
N ASP A 157 13.42 12.74 14.66
CA ASP A 157 14.53 13.13 13.78
C ASP A 157 15.61 13.84 14.59
N ASN A 158 16.82 13.33 14.51
CA ASN A 158 18.03 13.94 15.06
C ASN A 158 19.18 13.93 14.04
N SER A 159 18.83 13.90 12.77
CA SER A 159 19.78 13.80 11.66
C SER A 159 20.81 14.91 11.68
N THR A 160 20.37 16.15 11.90
CA THR A 160 21.28 17.33 11.96
C THR A 160 22.34 17.19 13.04
N ALA A 161 21.97 16.75 14.25
CA ALA A 161 22.93 16.55 15.32
C ALA A 161 23.91 15.43 15.02
N TRP A 162 23.44 14.34 14.39
CA TRP A 162 24.32 13.23 14.00
C TRP A 162 25.27 13.61 12.86
N GLU A 163 24.79 14.36 11.86
CA GLU A 163 25.64 14.90 10.80
C GLU A 163 26.75 15.80 11.34
N GLN A 164 26.46 16.63 12.36
CA GLN A 164 27.49 17.47 13.00
C GLN A 164 28.63 16.61 13.59
N VAL A 165 28.31 15.47 14.16
CA VAL A 165 29.31 14.54 14.69
C VAL A 165 30.05 13.79 13.57
N VAL A 166 29.30 13.24 12.63
CA VAL A 166 29.85 12.31 11.62
C VAL A 166 30.70 13.01 10.57
N CYS A 167 30.19 14.08 9.95
CA CYS A 167 30.73 14.60 8.69
C CYS A 167 30.78 16.13 8.54
N ARG A 168 30.32 16.90 9.53
CA ARG A 168 30.35 18.38 9.48
C ARG A 168 31.51 18.96 10.28
N GLY A 169 32.70 18.43 10.10
CA GLY A 169 33.90 19.00 10.70
C GLY A 169 34.02 20.52 10.40
N ASN A 170 34.54 21.28 11.36
CA ASN A 170 34.75 22.72 11.30
C ASN A 170 33.47 23.58 11.35
N GLY A 171 32.33 23.07 11.86
CA GLY A 171 31.11 23.83 12.10
C GLY A 171 30.34 24.24 10.85
N GLY A 172 30.63 23.65 9.69
CA GLY A 172 29.87 23.89 8.46
C GLY A 172 28.45 23.37 8.50
N ASN A 173 27.56 23.98 7.72
CA ASN A 173 26.15 23.57 7.60
C ASN A 173 25.92 22.41 6.60
N VAL A 174 26.98 21.92 5.97
CA VAL A 174 26.95 20.87 4.96
C VAL A 174 27.94 19.78 5.33
N CYS A 175 27.56 18.53 5.12
CA CYS A 175 28.45 17.37 5.27
C CYS A 175 29.67 17.56 4.37
N ASN A 176 30.87 17.64 4.93
CA ASN A 176 32.11 17.88 4.18
C ASN A 176 33.27 16.93 4.55
N GLY A 177 33.15 16.20 5.68
CA GLY A 177 34.15 15.25 6.12
C GLY A 177 35.51 15.86 6.46
N GLY A 178 35.55 17.13 6.88
CA GLY A 178 36.77 17.83 7.30
C GLY A 178 37.33 17.32 8.62
N ALA A 179 38.47 17.95 9.04
CA ALA A 179 39.25 17.63 10.23
C ALA A 179 38.43 17.77 11.49
N GLY A 180 37.66 17.51 12.04
CA GLY A 180 36.78 17.58 13.22
C GLY A 180 35.60 16.63 13.16
N SER A 181 35.42 15.98 12.01
CA SER A 181 34.43 14.93 11.83
C SER A 181 34.88 13.66 12.57
N ALA A 182 33.93 12.92 13.15
CA ALA A 182 34.23 11.59 13.69
C ALA A 182 34.72 10.65 12.57
N ILE A 183 34.18 10.81 11.36
CA ILE A 183 34.60 10.07 10.16
C ILE A 183 34.98 11.08 9.08
N PRO A 184 36.22 11.58 9.06
CA PRO A 184 36.70 12.43 7.98
C PRO A 184 36.80 11.65 6.66
N ASN A 185 36.79 12.35 5.51
CA ASN A 185 36.91 11.74 4.19
C ASN A 185 38.06 10.71 4.10
N ALA A 186 39.20 11.02 4.67
CA ALA A 186 40.36 10.13 4.67
C ALA A 186 40.15 8.79 5.41
N ALA A 187 39.22 8.74 6.37
CA ALA A 187 38.93 7.54 7.14
C ALA A 187 37.71 6.77 6.59
N LEU A 188 36.90 7.39 5.70
CA LEU A 188 35.61 6.87 5.27
C LEU A 188 35.69 5.45 4.69
N ALA A 189 36.71 5.16 3.86
CA ALA A 189 36.92 3.83 3.27
C ALA A 189 36.94 2.71 4.31
N SER A 190 37.48 2.97 5.52
CA SER A 190 37.55 1.97 6.59
C SER A 190 36.23 1.63 7.25
N TYR A 191 35.16 2.40 6.97
CA TYR A 191 33.79 2.20 7.42
C TYR A 191 32.88 1.64 6.32
N LEU A 192 33.41 1.48 5.12
CA LEU A 192 32.70 0.91 3.97
C LEU A 192 33.20 -0.51 3.70
N LYS A 193 32.36 -1.30 3.09
CA LYS A 193 32.68 -2.68 2.65
C LYS A 193 31.92 -3.01 1.38
N PRO A 194 32.36 -4.00 0.58
CA PRO A 194 31.58 -4.53 -0.53
C PRO A 194 30.20 -4.98 -0.06
N GLY A 195 29.19 -4.64 -0.82
CA GLY A 195 27.79 -4.97 -0.52
C GLY A 195 27.14 -5.82 -1.59
N PRO A 196 25.88 -6.22 -1.40
CA PRO A 196 25.13 -6.96 -2.39
C PRO A 196 24.84 -6.11 -3.63
N GLY A 197 24.66 -6.74 -4.78
CA GLY A 197 24.30 -6.07 -6.01
C GLY A 197 25.42 -5.25 -6.68
N GLY A 198 26.67 -5.38 -6.23
CA GLY A 198 27.81 -4.66 -6.84
C GLY A 198 27.95 -3.21 -6.36
N PHE A 199 27.42 -2.88 -5.21
CA PHE A 199 27.53 -1.56 -4.58
C PHE A 199 28.10 -1.68 -3.16
N ILE A 200 28.86 -0.68 -2.71
CA ILE A 200 29.33 -0.63 -1.32
C ILE A 200 28.16 -0.55 -0.33
N THR A 201 28.40 -1.01 0.88
CA THR A 201 27.56 -0.76 2.05
C THR A 201 28.43 -0.30 3.23
N ALA A 202 27.79 0.23 4.29
CA ALA A 202 28.51 0.60 5.49
C ALA A 202 28.68 -0.60 6.45
N ASP A 203 29.79 -0.62 7.20
CA ASP A 203 29.89 -1.41 8.41
C ASP A 203 29.14 -0.71 9.54
N PHE A 204 27.81 -0.99 9.61
CA PHE A 204 26.92 -0.31 10.55
C PHE A 204 27.33 -0.51 12.00
N SER A 205 27.82 -1.68 12.41
CA SER A 205 28.20 -1.94 13.80
C SER A 205 29.30 -0.99 14.26
N ARG A 206 30.32 -0.85 13.47
CA ARG A 206 31.43 0.08 13.73
C ARG A 206 31.02 1.53 13.56
N PHE A 207 30.30 1.84 12.46
CA PHE A 207 29.88 3.22 12.15
C PHE A 207 29.02 3.81 13.28
N LEU A 208 28.00 3.06 13.75
CA LEU A 208 27.10 3.52 14.79
C LEU A 208 27.80 3.65 16.16
N ALA A 209 28.72 2.76 16.48
CA ALA A 209 29.48 2.80 17.73
C ALA A 209 30.40 4.03 17.78
N ASP A 210 31.13 4.31 16.70
CA ASP A 210 32.16 5.37 16.66
C ASP A 210 31.56 6.78 16.49
N THR A 211 30.25 6.92 16.23
CA THR A 211 29.60 8.21 15.91
C THR A 211 28.55 8.66 16.94
N ASN A 212 28.56 8.09 18.14
CA ASN A 212 27.61 8.41 19.21
C ASN A 212 26.12 8.25 18.79
N TYR A 213 25.85 7.39 17.81
CA TYR A 213 24.53 7.19 17.24
C TYR A 213 23.45 6.90 18.28
N TYR A 214 23.71 5.92 19.17
CA TYR A 214 22.68 5.44 20.11
C TYR A 214 22.21 6.54 21.07
N ALA A 215 23.13 7.36 21.58
CA ALA A 215 22.75 8.46 22.46
C ALA A 215 21.95 9.54 21.71
N LEU A 216 22.33 9.84 20.45
CA LEU A 216 21.62 10.80 19.60
C LEU A 216 20.25 10.27 19.16
N ARG A 217 20.14 8.96 18.87
CA ARG A 217 18.89 8.28 18.59
C ARG A 217 17.92 8.38 19.75
N ASP A 218 18.39 8.09 20.96
CA ASP A 218 17.55 8.07 22.17
C ASP A 218 17.12 9.49 22.60
N ALA A 219 17.90 10.51 22.22
CA ALA A 219 17.60 11.92 22.45
C ALA A 219 16.84 12.59 21.27
N ALA A 220 16.48 11.82 20.22
CA ALA A 220 15.85 12.38 19.05
C ALA A 220 14.51 13.07 19.36
N PRO A 221 14.34 14.37 19.05
CA PRO A 221 13.08 15.05 19.25
C PRO A 221 12.01 14.54 18.28
N GLU A 222 10.75 14.73 18.67
CA GLU A 222 9.64 14.42 17.78
C GLU A 222 9.60 15.39 16.61
N SER A 223 9.45 14.83 15.41
CA SER A 223 9.41 15.54 14.13
C SER A 223 8.03 15.47 13.48
N ASN A 224 7.82 16.25 12.41
CA ASN A 224 6.56 16.26 11.68
C ASN A 224 6.36 15.03 10.78
N SER A 225 7.42 14.32 10.49
CA SER A 225 7.39 13.13 9.64
C SER A 225 8.45 12.12 10.04
N ALA A 226 8.27 10.87 9.60
CA ALA A 226 9.26 9.82 9.73
C ALA A 226 10.03 9.62 8.41
N ASN A 227 11.12 8.88 8.48
CA ASN A 227 11.97 8.55 7.32
C ASN A 227 11.23 7.83 6.18
N THR A 228 10.11 7.18 6.48
CA THR A 228 9.24 6.55 5.49
C THR A 228 8.22 7.49 4.87
N GLY A 229 8.32 8.81 5.14
CA GLY A 229 7.35 9.80 4.69
C GLY A 229 6.03 9.78 5.48
N ALA A 230 5.92 8.95 6.52
CA ALA A 230 4.72 8.93 7.35
C ALA A 230 4.63 10.20 8.21
N SER A 231 3.50 10.90 8.09
CA SER A 231 3.22 12.10 8.86
C SER A 231 2.99 11.78 10.34
N THR A 232 3.59 12.57 11.23
CA THR A 232 3.28 12.53 12.66
C THR A 232 1.87 13.03 12.89
N GLY A 233 1.12 12.33 13.71
CA GLY A 233 -0.24 12.70 14.07
C GLY A 233 -1.08 11.51 14.52
N GLY A 234 -2.36 11.74 14.66
CA GLY A 234 -3.31 10.70 15.07
C GLY A 234 -4.68 10.91 14.46
N ILE A 235 -5.38 9.82 14.28
CA ILE A 235 -6.80 9.81 13.95
C ILE A 235 -7.52 8.85 14.88
N ARG A 236 -8.62 9.32 15.45
CA ARG A 236 -9.58 8.49 16.18
C ARG A 236 -10.91 8.56 15.44
N GLU A 237 -11.43 7.40 15.11
CA GLU A 237 -12.70 7.23 14.44
C GLU A 237 -13.64 6.39 15.30
N LYS A 238 -14.87 6.85 15.49
CA LYS A 238 -15.95 6.15 16.20
C LYS A 238 -17.12 5.97 15.24
N ASN A 239 -17.55 4.74 15.10
CA ASN A 239 -18.67 4.37 14.23
C ASN A 239 -19.78 3.76 15.05
N LEU A 240 -20.99 4.31 14.92
CA LEU A 240 -22.21 3.75 15.49
C LEU A 240 -23.12 3.33 14.34
N GLY A 241 -23.53 2.08 14.31
CA GLY A 241 -24.36 1.51 13.26
C GLY A 241 -25.61 0.84 13.81
N PHE A 242 -26.73 1.04 13.10
CA PHE A 242 -27.98 0.32 13.33
C PHE A 242 -28.47 -0.28 12.02
N TYR A 243 -29.02 -1.48 12.07
CA TYR A 243 -29.58 -2.09 10.86
C TYR A 243 -30.82 -2.92 11.15
N ILE A 244 -31.59 -3.09 10.10
CA ILE A 244 -32.66 -4.09 9.97
C ILE A 244 -32.43 -4.87 8.68
N GLU A 245 -32.62 -6.17 8.76
CA GLU A 245 -32.45 -7.11 7.64
C GLU A 245 -33.56 -8.14 7.69
N THR A 246 -34.03 -8.60 6.55
CA THR A 246 -34.95 -9.71 6.43
C THR A 246 -34.44 -10.74 5.45
N ASN A 247 -34.62 -12.02 5.79
CA ASN A 247 -34.39 -13.16 4.92
C ASN A 247 -35.71 -13.89 4.70
N ALA A 248 -35.98 -14.29 3.46
CA ALA A 248 -37.18 -15.06 3.12
C ALA A 248 -36.88 -16.07 2.02
N GLU A 249 -37.52 -17.22 2.10
CA GLU A 249 -37.56 -18.25 1.05
C GLU A 249 -39.00 -18.45 0.60
N ALA A 250 -39.22 -18.49 -0.70
CA ALA A 250 -40.53 -18.69 -1.31
C ALA A 250 -40.40 -19.57 -2.56
N ASP A 251 -41.45 -20.32 -2.85
CA ASP A 251 -41.56 -21.08 -4.09
C ASP A 251 -42.23 -20.24 -5.17
N VAL A 252 -41.49 -19.96 -6.23
CA VAL A 252 -41.95 -19.21 -7.40
C VAL A 252 -41.84 -20.12 -8.63
N TRP A 253 -42.97 -20.41 -9.26
CA TRP A 253 -43.08 -21.37 -10.39
C TRP A 253 -42.47 -22.76 -10.09
N ASN A 254 -42.77 -23.29 -8.90
CA ASN A 254 -42.23 -24.57 -8.38
C ASN A 254 -40.70 -24.60 -8.27
N ARG A 255 -40.08 -23.45 -8.04
CA ARG A 255 -38.64 -23.27 -7.86
C ARG A 255 -38.36 -22.39 -6.65
N THR A 256 -37.35 -22.73 -5.91
CA THR A 256 -36.98 -21.99 -4.70
C THR A 256 -36.34 -20.63 -5.06
N MET A 257 -36.87 -19.59 -4.48
CA MET A 257 -36.32 -18.24 -4.55
C MET A 257 -36.00 -17.74 -3.13
N ARG A 258 -34.77 -17.31 -2.93
CA ARG A 258 -34.27 -16.77 -1.66
C ARG A 258 -34.06 -15.27 -1.78
N PHE A 259 -34.49 -14.52 -0.81
CA PHE A 259 -34.42 -13.06 -0.73
C PHE A 259 -33.67 -12.65 0.52
N ASN A 260 -32.87 -11.63 0.40
CA ASN A 260 -32.29 -10.90 1.50
C ASN A 260 -32.43 -9.39 1.21
N ALA A 261 -32.96 -8.62 2.14
CA ALA A 261 -33.07 -7.18 2.02
C ALA A 261 -32.77 -6.54 3.38
N GLY A 262 -32.06 -5.43 3.36
CA GLY A 262 -31.74 -4.73 4.58
C GLY A 262 -31.37 -3.26 4.36
N VAL A 263 -31.34 -2.53 5.45
CA VAL A 263 -30.81 -1.16 5.48
C VAL A 263 -30.00 -0.97 6.74
N ARG A 264 -28.82 -0.37 6.60
CA ARG A 264 -27.93 0.01 7.68
C ARG A 264 -27.77 1.53 7.70
N TYR A 265 -27.90 2.13 8.87
CA TYR A 265 -27.60 3.52 9.14
C TYR A 265 -26.32 3.59 9.96
N VAL A 266 -25.35 4.40 9.53
CA VAL A 266 -24.04 4.53 10.19
C VAL A 266 -23.77 6.00 10.43
N THR A 267 -23.34 6.33 11.65
CA THR A 267 -22.73 7.62 12.00
C THR A 267 -21.26 7.42 12.28
N THR A 268 -20.43 8.34 11.81
CA THR A 268 -18.98 8.33 12.03
C THR A 268 -18.56 9.68 12.60
N ASP A 269 -17.89 9.65 13.75
CA ASP A 269 -17.24 10.81 14.36
C ASP A 269 -15.71 10.60 14.27
N GLN A 270 -14.99 11.59 13.74
CA GLN A 270 -13.55 11.56 13.56
C GLN A 270 -12.89 12.70 14.32
N THR A 271 -11.81 12.41 15.02
CA THR A 271 -10.90 13.41 15.61
C THR A 271 -9.51 13.21 15.01
N ILE A 272 -9.01 14.23 14.33
CA ILE A 272 -7.74 14.22 13.62
C ILE A 272 -6.79 15.16 14.35
N THR A 273 -5.59 14.67 14.70
CA THR A 273 -4.56 15.45 15.38
C THR A 273 -3.28 15.45 14.56
N GLY A 274 -2.63 16.59 14.42
CA GLY A 274 -1.36 16.67 13.72
C GLY A 274 -0.56 17.92 14.12
N PRO A 275 0.76 17.86 14.00
CA PRO A 275 1.60 19.03 14.22
C PRO A 275 1.44 20.00 13.05
N VAL A 276 1.35 21.27 13.36
CA VAL A 276 1.49 22.38 12.42
C VAL A 276 2.56 23.32 12.92
N THR A 277 3.34 23.90 12.02
CA THR A 277 4.35 24.91 12.37
C THR A 277 3.90 26.24 11.77
N ILE A 278 3.63 27.20 12.62
CA ILE A 278 3.23 28.56 12.23
C ILE A 278 4.24 29.53 12.81
N ASN A 279 4.87 30.37 11.96
CA ASN A 279 5.90 31.32 12.35
C ASN A 279 7.04 30.68 13.17
N GLY A 280 7.46 29.46 12.80
CA GLY A 280 8.53 28.74 13.49
C GLY A 280 8.13 28.05 14.80
N VAL A 281 6.88 28.22 15.25
CA VAL A 281 6.36 27.58 16.47
C VAL A 281 5.57 26.33 16.12
N ARG A 282 6.03 25.17 16.59
CA ARG A 282 5.31 23.91 16.46
C ARG A 282 4.16 23.84 17.46
N SER A 283 2.97 23.60 16.99
CA SER A 283 1.77 23.36 17.79
C SER A 283 1.04 22.11 17.31
N VAL A 284 0.13 21.58 18.12
CA VAL A 284 -0.74 20.47 17.72
C VAL A 284 -2.12 21.01 17.38
N GLN A 285 -2.59 20.74 16.18
CA GLN A 285 -3.95 21.05 15.77
C GLN A 285 -4.82 19.82 16.00
N VAL A 286 -6.05 20.06 16.48
CA VAL A 286 -7.11 19.05 16.64
C VAL A 286 -8.29 19.48 15.80
N LEU A 287 -8.74 18.59 14.93
CA LEU A 287 -9.85 18.81 14.02
C LEU A 287 -10.87 17.69 14.18
N ASP A 288 -12.14 18.06 14.33
CA ASP A 288 -13.25 17.11 14.39
C ASP A 288 -14.04 17.16 13.08
N SER A 289 -14.48 15.99 12.63
CA SER A 289 -15.31 15.80 11.45
C SER A 289 -16.35 14.72 11.72
N ASP A 290 -17.55 14.86 11.16
CA ASP A 290 -18.58 13.84 11.24
C ASP A 290 -19.29 13.64 9.90
N TYR A 291 -19.87 12.45 9.72
CA TYR A 291 -20.75 12.15 8.61
C TYR A 291 -21.72 11.00 8.95
N LYS A 292 -22.79 10.90 8.16
CA LYS A 292 -23.87 9.92 8.36
C LYS A 292 -24.25 9.36 7.01
N GLU A 293 -24.41 8.02 6.95
CA GLU A 293 -24.74 7.34 5.71
C GLU A 293 -25.80 6.27 5.91
N THR A 294 -26.67 6.14 4.89
CA THR A 294 -27.67 5.07 4.81
C THR A 294 -27.30 4.11 3.70
N LEU A 295 -27.15 2.84 4.04
CA LEU A 295 -26.61 1.78 3.20
C LEU A 295 -27.65 0.68 3.00
N PRO A 296 -28.54 0.78 1.99
CA PRO A 296 -29.48 -0.29 1.63
C PRO A 296 -28.77 -1.43 0.91
N SER A 297 -29.29 -2.64 1.05
CA SER A 297 -28.87 -3.84 0.31
C SER A 297 -30.07 -4.71 -0.04
N PHE A 298 -29.97 -5.38 -1.19
CA PHE A 298 -31.00 -6.30 -1.68
C PHE A 298 -30.32 -7.43 -2.47
N ASN A 299 -30.69 -8.68 -2.20
CA ASN A 299 -30.17 -9.84 -2.89
C ASN A 299 -31.30 -10.82 -3.19
N VAL A 300 -31.25 -11.44 -4.36
CA VAL A 300 -32.13 -12.53 -4.79
C VAL A 300 -31.29 -13.65 -5.36
N ALA A 301 -31.59 -14.86 -4.99
CA ALA A 301 -31.07 -16.08 -5.63
C ALA A 301 -32.25 -16.98 -6.00
N TRP A 302 -32.37 -17.31 -7.26
CA TRP A 302 -33.50 -18.10 -7.80
C TRP A 302 -32.99 -19.34 -8.51
N ASP A 303 -33.45 -20.49 -8.08
CA ASP A 303 -33.16 -21.78 -8.68
C ASP A 303 -34.04 -21.97 -9.94
N VAL A 304 -33.65 -21.35 -11.06
CA VAL A 304 -34.46 -21.27 -12.29
C VAL A 304 -34.62 -22.62 -12.99
N ALA A 305 -33.66 -23.51 -12.80
CA ALA A 305 -33.69 -24.91 -13.31
C ALA A 305 -32.89 -25.81 -12.38
N ASP A 306 -32.94 -27.11 -12.61
CA ASP A 306 -32.08 -28.07 -11.90
C ASP A 306 -30.62 -27.66 -12.15
N LYS A 307 -29.86 -27.46 -11.07
CA LYS A 307 -28.45 -27.08 -11.11
C LYS A 307 -28.17 -25.69 -11.73
N VAL A 308 -29.19 -24.82 -11.91
CA VAL A 308 -28.99 -23.46 -12.43
C VAL A 308 -29.55 -22.45 -11.46
N VAL A 309 -28.73 -21.54 -10.98
CA VAL A 309 -29.10 -20.47 -10.06
C VAL A 309 -28.85 -19.12 -10.74
N MET A 310 -29.85 -18.25 -10.74
CA MET A 310 -29.70 -16.84 -11.15
C MET A 310 -29.61 -15.97 -9.89
N ARG A 311 -28.78 -14.94 -9.95
CA ARG A 311 -28.57 -14.01 -8.84
C ARG A 311 -28.71 -12.57 -9.30
N LEU A 312 -29.34 -11.76 -8.45
CA LEU A 312 -29.37 -10.32 -8.59
C LEU A 312 -29.04 -9.70 -7.23
N SER A 313 -28.08 -8.80 -7.20
CA SER A 313 -27.79 -8.03 -6.00
C SER A 313 -27.73 -6.55 -6.30
N SER A 314 -28.10 -5.74 -5.32
CA SER A 314 -27.92 -4.29 -5.35
C SER A 314 -27.59 -3.80 -3.94
N SER A 315 -26.59 -2.91 -3.84
CA SER A 315 -26.19 -2.37 -2.55
C SER A 315 -25.61 -0.97 -2.68
N ARG A 316 -25.70 -0.21 -1.61
CA ARG A 316 -24.88 1.00 -1.42
C ARG A 316 -23.83 0.70 -0.36
N THR A 317 -22.56 0.97 -0.70
CA THR A 317 -21.42 0.74 0.19
C THR A 317 -20.63 2.03 0.38
N LEU A 318 -19.87 2.07 1.44
CA LEU A 318 -19.04 3.22 1.82
C LEU A 318 -17.59 2.74 2.01
N THR A 319 -16.62 3.54 1.53
CA THR A 319 -15.19 3.35 1.80
C THR A 319 -14.63 4.63 2.39
N ARG A 320 -13.97 4.52 3.54
CA ARG A 320 -13.37 5.67 4.24
C ARG A 320 -12.03 6.05 3.61
N PRO A 321 -11.67 7.35 3.64
CA PRO A 321 -10.35 7.80 3.21
C PRO A 321 -9.23 7.16 4.03
N ASP A 322 -8.03 7.08 3.45
CA ASP A 322 -6.85 6.66 4.19
C ASP A 322 -6.57 7.68 5.32
N PRO A 323 -6.45 7.23 6.58
CA PRO A 323 -6.14 8.11 7.70
C PRO A 323 -4.87 8.94 7.52
N SER A 324 -3.86 8.40 6.83
CA SER A 324 -2.62 9.13 6.56
C SER A 324 -2.81 10.31 5.62
N ALA A 325 -3.79 10.23 4.73
CA ALA A 325 -4.15 11.31 3.80
C ALA A 325 -4.88 12.48 4.48
N MET A 326 -5.30 12.32 5.72
CA MET A 326 -6.05 13.34 6.47
C MET A 326 -5.18 14.15 7.43
N LEU A 327 -3.95 13.72 7.73
CA LEU A 327 -3.05 14.41 8.67
C LEU A 327 -2.58 15.76 8.11
N PRO A 328 -2.72 16.86 8.84
CA PRO A 328 -2.62 18.23 8.28
C PRO A 328 -1.20 18.74 8.03
N ASN A 329 -0.16 17.99 8.34
CA ASN A 329 1.21 18.44 8.19
C ASN A 329 1.72 18.42 6.74
N THR A 330 2.67 19.31 6.45
CA THR A 330 3.33 19.44 5.14
C THR A 330 4.69 18.75 5.15
N ASN A 331 4.94 17.90 4.13
CA ASN A 331 6.20 17.20 3.95
C ASN A 331 6.78 17.52 2.57
N PHE A 332 8.09 17.82 2.53
CA PHE A 332 8.84 17.99 1.29
C PHE A 332 9.56 16.69 0.95
N SER A 333 9.22 16.09 -0.17
CA SER A 333 9.84 14.85 -0.66
C SER A 333 10.96 15.10 -1.67
N ASP A 334 10.99 16.30 -2.29
CA ASP A 334 11.98 16.62 -3.29
C ASP A 334 13.12 17.50 -2.74
N PRO A 335 14.35 17.33 -3.30
CA PRO A 335 15.52 18.09 -2.83
C PRO A 335 15.45 19.60 -3.10
N SER A 336 14.60 20.05 -4.02
CA SER A 336 14.50 21.46 -4.40
C SER A 336 13.41 22.21 -3.63
N ALA A 337 12.64 21.53 -2.79
CA ALA A 337 11.43 22.04 -2.14
C ALA A 337 10.44 22.69 -3.13
N GLN A 338 10.38 22.18 -4.36
CA GLN A 338 9.45 22.63 -5.39
C GLN A 338 8.09 21.95 -5.23
N THR A 339 8.08 20.75 -4.67
CA THR A 339 6.91 19.93 -4.44
C THR A 339 6.80 19.53 -2.97
N ALA A 340 5.58 19.47 -2.47
CA ALA A 340 5.27 18.99 -1.12
C ALA A 340 4.00 18.15 -1.12
N THR A 341 3.82 17.34 -0.08
CA THR A 341 2.56 16.65 0.22
C THR A 341 1.96 17.23 1.48
N GLN A 342 0.63 17.36 1.51
CA GLN A 342 -0.12 17.79 2.69
C GLN A 342 -1.43 16.98 2.76
N GLY A 343 -1.77 16.48 3.94
CA GLY A 343 -3.02 15.79 4.15
C GLY A 343 -4.22 16.73 4.19
N ASN A 344 -5.41 16.18 3.93
CA ASN A 344 -6.68 16.92 3.94
C ASN A 344 -7.63 16.33 4.99
N PRO A 345 -7.81 17.00 6.15
CA PRO A 345 -8.70 16.53 7.21
C PRO A 345 -10.19 16.56 6.84
N ASN A 346 -10.57 17.23 5.75
CA ASN A 346 -11.95 17.38 5.29
C ASN A 346 -12.39 16.30 4.28
N LEU A 347 -11.58 15.26 4.09
CA LEU A 347 -11.94 14.17 3.19
C LEU A 347 -13.19 13.44 3.67
N LYS A 348 -14.12 13.22 2.73
CA LYS A 348 -15.35 12.45 2.92
C LYS A 348 -15.17 11.02 2.38
N PRO A 349 -15.96 10.04 2.86
CA PRO A 349 -15.95 8.71 2.31
C PRO A 349 -16.45 8.68 0.86
N TYR A 350 -15.97 7.71 0.07
CA TYR A 350 -16.62 7.42 -1.21
C TYR A 350 -17.83 6.54 -0.99
N LEU A 351 -18.81 6.72 -1.85
CA LEU A 351 -20.04 5.95 -1.87
C LEU A 351 -20.13 5.23 -3.20
N SER A 352 -20.36 3.93 -3.14
CA SER A 352 -20.58 3.11 -4.34
C SER A 352 -22.00 2.53 -4.33
N THR A 353 -22.73 2.78 -5.41
CA THR A 353 -23.97 2.06 -5.70
C THR A 353 -23.64 0.92 -6.65
N ASN A 354 -23.88 -0.30 -6.22
CA ASN A 354 -23.52 -1.53 -6.91
C ASN A 354 -24.76 -2.26 -7.39
N VAL A 355 -24.69 -2.86 -8.58
CA VAL A 355 -25.67 -3.79 -9.11
C VAL A 355 -24.93 -4.92 -9.78
N ASP A 356 -25.21 -6.16 -9.37
CA ASP A 356 -24.62 -7.36 -9.92
C ASP A 356 -25.74 -8.31 -10.37
N PHE A 357 -25.57 -8.90 -11.55
CA PHE A 357 -26.48 -9.88 -12.12
C PHE A 357 -25.67 -11.06 -12.65
N GLY A 358 -25.99 -12.28 -12.24
CA GLY A 358 -25.22 -13.44 -12.64
C GLY A 358 -26.04 -14.73 -12.70
N GLY A 359 -25.41 -15.73 -13.30
CA GLY A 359 -25.92 -17.09 -13.36
C GLY A 359 -24.84 -18.10 -13.05
N GLU A 360 -25.22 -19.18 -12.39
CA GLU A 360 -24.38 -20.30 -12.00
C GLU A 360 -24.99 -21.60 -12.53
N TRP A 361 -24.17 -22.42 -13.15
CA TRP A 361 -24.52 -23.77 -13.58
C TRP A 361 -23.63 -24.80 -12.90
N TYR A 362 -24.22 -25.66 -12.09
CA TYR A 362 -23.54 -26.71 -11.36
C TYR A 362 -23.44 -27.97 -12.24
N THR A 363 -22.22 -28.28 -12.70
CA THR A 363 -21.98 -29.38 -13.66
C THR A 363 -22.02 -30.75 -13.02
N GLY A 364 -21.94 -30.81 -11.69
CA GLY A 364 -21.94 -32.04 -10.87
C GLY A 364 -20.64 -32.22 -10.10
N GLY A 365 -20.70 -32.96 -9.00
CA GLY A 365 -19.63 -33.00 -8.02
C GLY A 365 -19.40 -31.57 -7.47
N GLU A 366 -18.15 -31.14 -7.44
CA GLU A 366 -17.75 -29.77 -7.04
C GLU A 366 -17.63 -28.82 -8.24
N GLY A 367 -18.04 -29.28 -9.44
CA GLY A 367 -17.88 -28.47 -10.66
C GLY A 367 -19.01 -27.48 -10.88
N TYR A 368 -18.65 -26.25 -11.24
CA TYR A 368 -19.60 -25.21 -11.64
C TYR A 368 -19.01 -24.18 -12.59
N VAL A 369 -19.89 -23.55 -13.36
CA VAL A 369 -19.57 -22.42 -14.23
C VAL A 369 -20.43 -21.24 -13.78
N GLY A 370 -19.83 -20.09 -13.54
CA GLY A 370 -20.51 -18.87 -13.17
C GLY A 370 -20.14 -17.71 -14.09
N LEU A 371 -21.10 -16.84 -14.34
CA LEU A 371 -20.93 -15.59 -15.07
C LEU A 371 -21.68 -14.48 -14.34
N THR A 372 -20.99 -13.40 -14.01
CA THR A 372 -21.57 -12.22 -13.33
C THR A 372 -21.24 -10.96 -14.12
N LEU A 373 -22.25 -10.15 -14.36
CA LEU A 373 -22.12 -8.78 -14.85
C LEU A 373 -22.27 -7.82 -13.68
N PHE A 374 -21.39 -6.86 -13.56
CA PHE A 374 -21.46 -5.88 -12.49
C PHE A 374 -21.39 -4.44 -12.98
N ASN A 375 -22.03 -3.54 -12.23
CA ASN A 375 -21.92 -2.11 -12.41
C ASN A 375 -21.78 -1.43 -11.06
N LYS A 376 -20.73 -0.60 -10.91
CA LYS A 376 -20.46 0.19 -9.72
C LYS A 376 -20.41 1.67 -10.10
N ARG A 377 -21.27 2.47 -9.45
CA ARG A 377 -21.29 3.92 -9.61
C ARG A 377 -20.71 4.55 -8.36
N ILE A 378 -19.49 5.08 -8.46
CA ILE A 378 -18.72 5.60 -7.34
C ILE A 378 -18.73 7.13 -7.38
N THR A 379 -19.02 7.75 -6.24
CA THR A 379 -19.02 9.20 -6.03
C THR A 379 -18.15 9.57 -4.83
N GLY A 380 -17.62 10.79 -4.82
CA GLY A 380 -16.82 11.31 -3.71
C GLY A 380 -15.47 10.62 -3.53
N PHE A 381 -15.00 9.87 -4.53
CA PHE A 381 -13.68 9.24 -4.43
C PHE A 381 -12.58 10.30 -4.39
N THR A 382 -11.46 9.95 -3.76
CA THR A 382 -10.33 10.87 -3.60
C THR A 382 -9.41 10.81 -4.79
N VAL A 383 -8.93 11.98 -5.20
CA VAL A 383 -7.92 12.15 -6.24
C VAL A 383 -6.80 13.03 -5.73
N ASN A 384 -5.62 12.87 -6.32
CA ASN A 384 -4.52 13.77 -6.05
C ASN A 384 -4.76 15.09 -6.78
N GLY A 385 -4.99 16.15 -6.01
CA GLY A 385 -5.01 17.52 -6.49
C GLY A 385 -3.65 18.18 -6.27
N ILE A 386 -3.28 19.13 -7.12
CA ILE A 386 -2.09 19.96 -6.94
C ILE A 386 -2.54 21.40 -6.78
N ARG A 387 -2.07 22.04 -5.70
CA ARG A 387 -2.30 23.45 -5.41
C ARG A 387 -0.97 24.17 -5.34
N ARG A 388 -0.81 25.21 -6.11
CA ARG A 388 0.36 26.09 -6.00
C ARG A 388 0.16 27.07 -4.85
N ILE A 389 0.98 26.93 -3.82
CA ILE A 389 0.88 27.69 -2.56
C ILE A 389 2.19 28.46 -2.34
N PRO A 390 2.18 29.76 -1.96
CA PRO A 390 3.37 30.45 -1.50
C PRO A 390 4.03 29.72 -0.33
N PHE A 391 5.35 29.65 -0.32
CA PHE A 391 6.06 28.89 0.73
C PHE A 391 5.69 29.36 2.14
N ASN A 392 5.56 30.66 2.36
CA ASN A 392 5.21 31.23 3.67
C ASN A 392 3.82 30.80 4.17
N ASP A 393 2.90 30.42 3.26
CA ASP A 393 1.55 30.00 3.61
C ASP A 393 1.47 28.51 3.97
N LEU A 394 2.58 27.76 3.83
CA LEU A 394 2.64 26.34 4.17
C LEU A 394 2.80 26.08 5.67
N GLY A 395 3.07 27.10 6.48
CA GLY A 395 3.34 26.94 7.91
C GLY A 395 4.63 26.19 8.23
N VAL A 396 5.58 26.14 7.28
CA VAL A 396 6.88 25.47 7.44
C VAL A 396 7.95 26.50 7.72
N ASN A 397 8.79 26.24 8.73
CA ASN A 397 9.94 27.10 9.00
C ASN A 397 11.06 26.82 7.99
N TYR A 398 11.49 27.86 7.24
CA TYR A 398 12.57 27.79 6.28
C TYR A 398 13.88 27.23 6.88
N ASP A 399 14.22 27.62 8.12
CA ASP A 399 15.46 27.21 8.78
C ASP A 399 15.50 25.72 9.17
N THR A 400 14.33 25.03 9.13
CA THR A 400 14.23 23.59 9.41
C THR A 400 14.38 22.72 8.16
N LEU A 401 14.42 23.35 6.98
CA LEU A 401 14.61 22.62 5.72
C LEU A 401 16.05 22.15 5.54
N LEU A 402 16.23 21.13 4.72
CA LEU A 402 17.56 20.70 4.30
C LEU A 402 18.29 21.83 3.54
N PRO A 403 19.61 21.94 3.65
CA PRO A 403 20.37 23.00 2.95
C PRO A 403 20.12 23.02 1.43
N ILE A 404 19.94 21.87 0.81
CA ILE A 404 19.63 21.77 -0.62
C ILE A 404 18.22 22.32 -0.94
N GLN A 405 17.27 22.14 -0.04
CA GLN A 405 15.91 22.67 -0.18
C GLN A 405 15.92 24.20 0.02
N GLN A 406 16.66 24.69 0.99
CA GLN A 406 16.88 26.13 1.19
C GLN A 406 17.52 26.78 -0.05
N ALA A 407 18.53 26.14 -0.62
CA ALA A 407 19.17 26.59 -1.86
C ALA A 407 18.17 26.60 -3.04
N GLY A 408 17.35 25.58 -3.17
CA GLY A 408 16.31 25.49 -4.19
C GLY A 408 15.25 26.59 -4.05
N LEU A 409 14.83 26.92 -2.83
CA LEU A 409 13.93 28.05 -2.57
C LEU A 409 14.61 29.38 -2.86
N ALA A 410 15.87 29.56 -2.44
CA ALA A 410 16.65 30.77 -2.68
C ALA A 410 16.78 31.09 -4.19
N GLN A 411 17.01 30.08 -5.02
CA GLN A 411 17.05 30.23 -6.49
C GLN A 411 15.72 30.70 -7.09
N ARG A 412 14.59 30.48 -6.41
CA ARG A 412 13.25 30.92 -6.82
C ARG A 412 12.79 32.22 -6.13
N GLY A 413 13.73 33.01 -5.59
CA GLY A 413 13.45 34.28 -4.94
C GLY A 413 13.31 34.23 -3.43
N GLY A 414 13.66 33.11 -2.80
CA GLY A 414 13.61 32.91 -1.35
C GLY A 414 12.20 32.60 -0.81
N PRO A 415 12.08 32.44 0.51
CA PRO A 415 10.83 32.02 1.15
C PRO A 415 9.65 32.96 0.94
N ASN A 416 9.91 34.24 0.67
CA ASN A 416 8.86 35.24 0.46
C ASN A 416 8.30 35.27 -0.98
N ALA A 417 9.02 34.75 -1.96
CA ALA A 417 8.61 34.78 -3.37
C ALA A 417 8.38 33.39 -3.98
N ALA A 418 9.06 32.37 -3.46
CA ALA A 418 8.95 31.02 -3.97
C ALA A 418 7.55 30.43 -3.72
N THR A 419 7.04 29.73 -4.73
CA THR A 419 5.82 28.92 -4.61
C THR A 419 6.18 27.44 -4.58
N VAL A 420 5.30 26.63 -4.02
CA VAL A 420 5.42 25.18 -3.90
C VAL A 420 4.16 24.52 -4.48
N ASP A 421 4.34 23.51 -5.31
CA ASP A 421 3.27 22.68 -5.80
C ASP A 421 2.94 21.60 -4.75
N VAL A 422 1.85 21.84 -4.01
CA VAL A 422 1.41 20.99 -2.90
C VAL A 422 0.43 19.97 -3.42
N GLN A 423 0.81 18.71 -3.35
CA GLN A 423 -0.08 17.59 -3.59
C GLN A 423 -0.92 17.32 -2.35
N THR A 424 -2.23 17.28 -2.52
CA THR A 424 -3.19 16.91 -1.48
C THR A 424 -4.28 16.04 -2.08
N GLN A 425 -4.89 15.17 -1.28
CA GLN A 425 -6.08 14.47 -1.72
C GLN A 425 -7.31 15.35 -1.56
N VAL A 426 -8.20 15.31 -2.55
CA VAL A 426 -9.50 15.97 -2.53
C VAL A 426 -10.57 14.99 -3.01
N ASN A 427 -11.82 15.16 -2.54
CA ASN A 427 -12.93 14.41 -3.11
C ASN A 427 -13.26 14.98 -4.49
N ALA A 428 -13.40 14.11 -5.49
CA ALA A 428 -13.80 14.50 -6.83
C ALA A 428 -15.31 14.78 -6.90
N ASP A 429 -15.70 15.81 -7.63
CA ASP A 429 -17.10 16.20 -7.82
C ASP A 429 -17.83 15.39 -8.93
N GLY A 430 -17.17 14.43 -9.51
CA GLY A 430 -17.72 13.60 -10.57
C GLY A 430 -18.08 12.19 -10.14
N VAL A 431 -18.36 11.38 -11.13
CA VAL A 431 -18.74 9.98 -11.00
C VAL A 431 -17.74 9.10 -11.73
N LEU A 432 -17.31 8.01 -11.09
CA LEU A 432 -16.61 6.93 -11.75
C LEU A 432 -17.55 5.74 -11.90
N ASN A 433 -17.86 5.37 -13.14
CA ASN A 433 -18.61 4.16 -13.46
C ASN A 433 -17.61 3.04 -13.77
N ILE A 434 -17.73 1.93 -13.04
CA ILE A 434 -16.94 0.72 -13.25
C ILE A 434 -17.91 -0.39 -13.62
N ARG A 435 -17.77 -0.93 -14.83
CA ARG A 435 -18.59 -2.04 -15.35
C ARG A 435 -17.69 -3.19 -15.71
N GLY A 436 -18.18 -4.39 -15.53
CA GLY A 436 -17.37 -5.54 -15.90
C GLY A 436 -18.12 -6.84 -15.89
N THR A 437 -17.34 -7.86 -16.18
CA THR A 437 -17.78 -9.24 -16.26
C THR A 437 -16.80 -10.09 -15.46
N GLU A 438 -17.33 -10.98 -14.64
CA GLU A 438 -16.58 -12.01 -13.94
C GLU A 438 -17.07 -13.38 -14.40
N ALA A 439 -16.14 -14.22 -14.84
CA ALA A 439 -16.39 -15.60 -15.22
C ALA A 439 -15.57 -16.53 -14.34
N ILE A 440 -16.19 -17.60 -13.87
CA ILE A 440 -15.53 -18.66 -13.10
C ILE A 440 -15.90 -20.01 -13.67
N TRP A 441 -14.91 -20.90 -13.76
CA TRP A 441 -15.12 -22.29 -14.14
C TRP A 441 -14.26 -23.19 -13.26
N VAL A 442 -14.94 -24.02 -12.46
CA VAL A 442 -14.31 -25.05 -11.64
C VAL A 442 -14.80 -26.39 -12.18
N GLN A 443 -13.87 -27.29 -12.48
CA GLN A 443 -14.21 -28.60 -13.04
C GLN A 443 -13.27 -29.68 -12.51
N PRO A 444 -13.78 -30.61 -11.69
CA PRO A 444 -13.14 -31.90 -11.44
C PRO A 444 -13.11 -32.74 -12.73
N LEU A 445 -11.99 -33.40 -13.00
CA LEU A 445 -11.73 -34.21 -14.17
C LEU A 445 -11.49 -35.68 -13.79
N ASP A 446 -12.09 -36.15 -12.70
CA ASP A 446 -11.91 -37.52 -12.16
C ASP A 446 -12.19 -38.63 -13.20
N LYS A 447 -13.10 -38.36 -14.15
CA LYS A 447 -13.38 -39.29 -15.26
C LYS A 447 -12.23 -39.44 -16.24
N LEU A 448 -11.36 -38.43 -16.33
CA LEU A 448 -10.18 -38.44 -17.19
C LEU A 448 -8.96 -38.96 -16.43
N PHE A 449 -8.75 -38.43 -15.23
CA PHE A 449 -7.66 -38.79 -14.34
C PHE A 449 -8.10 -38.54 -12.90
N ASP A 450 -8.13 -39.58 -12.08
CA ASP A 450 -8.64 -39.56 -10.71
C ASP A 450 -7.88 -38.52 -9.86
N GLY A 451 -8.63 -37.61 -9.24
CA GLY A 451 -8.12 -36.50 -8.45
C GLY A 451 -7.66 -35.25 -9.24
N LEU A 452 -7.72 -35.27 -10.58
CA LEU A 452 -7.39 -34.11 -11.40
C LEU A 452 -8.55 -33.13 -11.46
N GLY A 453 -8.23 -31.84 -11.49
CA GLY A 453 -9.20 -30.77 -11.74
C GLY A 453 -8.56 -29.46 -12.08
N PHE A 454 -9.40 -28.48 -12.39
CA PHE A 454 -8.95 -27.11 -12.62
C PHE A 454 -9.95 -26.07 -12.12
N SER A 455 -9.45 -24.86 -11.87
CA SER A 455 -10.23 -23.66 -11.61
C SER A 455 -9.69 -22.54 -12.48
N LEU A 456 -10.58 -21.84 -13.20
CA LEU A 456 -10.28 -20.68 -14.03
C LEU A 456 -11.15 -19.52 -13.57
N ASN A 457 -10.56 -18.34 -13.43
CA ASN A 457 -11.27 -17.10 -13.15
C ASN A 457 -10.81 -16.04 -14.14
N TYR A 458 -11.74 -15.24 -14.65
CA TYR A 458 -11.48 -14.11 -15.52
C TYR A 458 -12.34 -12.94 -15.12
N THR A 459 -11.72 -11.76 -15.00
CA THR A 459 -12.42 -10.51 -14.75
C THR A 459 -12.04 -9.50 -15.82
N HIS A 460 -13.04 -8.90 -16.44
CA HIS A 460 -12.89 -7.76 -17.34
C HIS A 460 -13.53 -6.53 -16.73
N VAL A 461 -12.79 -5.41 -16.72
CA VAL A 461 -13.23 -4.14 -16.11
C VAL A 461 -13.12 -3.02 -17.14
N ASN A 462 -14.22 -2.32 -17.36
CA ASN A 462 -14.26 -1.08 -18.11
C ASN A 462 -14.57 0.06 -17.15
N GLN A 463 -13.83 1.16 -17.25
CA GLN A 463 -13.96 2.32 -16.39
C GLN A 463 -14.27 3.55 -17.22
N GLN A 464 -15.25 4.32 -16.78
CA GLN A 464 -15.66 5.57 -17.44
C GLN A 464 -15.95 6.64 -16.38
N SER A 465 -15.26 7.77 -16.50
CA SER A 465 -15.49 8.92 -15.63
C SER A 465 -16.45 9.93 -16.26
N GLU A 466 -17.23 10.59 -15.42
CA GLU A 466 -18.15 11.66 -15.78
C GLU A 466 -17.93 12.85 -14.84
N GLY A 467 -17.77 14.06 -15.38
CA GLY A 467 -17.56 15.30 -14.62
C GLY A 467 -16.12 15.82 -14.70
N GLU A 468 -15.91 17.06 -14.29
CA GLU A 468 -14.61 17.72 -14.29
C GLU A 468 -13.74 17.21 -13.14
N GLY A 469 -12.42 17.12 -13.37
CA GLY A 469 -11.44 16.74 -12.36
C GLY A 469 -11.47 15.26 -11.96
N VAL A 470 -12.29 14.43 -12.60
CA VAL A 470 -12.37 13.00 -12.34
C VAL A 470 -11.27 12.28 -13.13
N PRO A 471 -10.42 11.45 -12.49
CA PRO A 471 -9.44 10.67 -13.25
C PRO A 471 -10.15 9.70 -14.17
N ALA A 472 -9.55 9.43 -15.32
CA ALA A 472 -10.12 8.53 -16.30
C ALA A 472 -10.33 7.10 -15.78
N VAL A 473 -9.53 6.69 -14.79
CA VAL A 473 -9.56 5.35 -14.21
C VAL A 473 -9.27 5.38 -12.70
N ALA A 474 -9.78 4.41 -11.98
CA ALA A 474 -9.37 4.16 -10.59
C ALA A 474 -7.95 3.60 -10.55
N VAL A 475 -7.18 4.06 -9.59
CA VAL A 475 -5.82 3.58 -9.32
C VAL A 475 -5.87 2.13 -8.81
N GLY A 476 -4.96 1.28 -9.32
CA GLY A 476 -4.83 -0.11 -8.90
C GLY A 476 -5.86 -1.07 -9.50
N VAL A 477 -6.58 -0.67 -10.56
CA VAL A 477 -7.57 -1.52 -11.24
C VAL A 477 -7.08 -1.86 -12.63
N ALA A 478 -6.73 -3.14 -12.84
CA ALA A 478 -6.35 -3.67 -14.16
C ALA A 478 -7.60 -3.90 -15.03
N PRO A 479 -7.55 -3.59 -16.35
CA PRO A 479 -8.65 -3.86 -17.27
C PRO A 479 -9.00 -5.34 -17.39
N ASN A 480 -7.99 -6.21 -17.40
CA ASN A 480 -8.15 -7.66 -17.45
C ASN A 480 -7.31 -8.32 -16.35
N LEU A 481 -7.93 -9.27 -15.68
CA LEU A 481 -7.31 -10.11 -14.68
C LEU A 481 -7.78 -11.54 -14.90
N TRP A 482 -6.87 -12.50 -14.91
CA TRP A 482 -7.26 -13.88 -14.88
C TRP A 482 -6.27 -14.73 -14.10
N ASN A 483 -6.78 -15.80 -13.53
CA ASN A 483 -5.97 -16.81 -12.90
C ASN A 483 -6.52 -18.21 -13.22
N GLY A 484 -5.63 -19.16 -13.31
CA GLY A 484 -5.92 -20.55 -13.54
C GLY A 484 -5.11 -21.42 -12.60
N THR A 485 -5.78 -22.40 -12.00
CA THR A 485 -5.15 -23.42 -11.17
C THR A 485 -5.47 -24.78 -11.75
N VAL A 486 -4.44 -25.57 -11.99
CA VAL A 486 -4.57 -27.01 -12.25
C VAL A 486 -4.12 -27.73 -10.99
N TYR A 487 -4.91 -28.66 -10.52
CA TYR A 487 -4.61 -29.41 -9.32
C TYR A 487 -4.79 -30.92 -9.55
N TRP A 488 -4.00 -31.68 -8.83
CA TRP A 488 -4.18 -33.10 -8.67
C TRP A 488 -4.13 -33.43 -7.18
N GLU A 489 -5.22 -34.06 -6.70
CA GLU A 489 -5.40 -34.41 -5.30
C GLU A 489 -5.91 -35.83 -5.20
N LYS A 490 -5.09 -36.71 -4.66
CA LYS A 490 -5.45 -38.10 -4.48
C LYS A 490 -4.80 -38.67 -3.23
N ASP A 491 -5.63 -39.31 -2.39
CA ASP A 491 -5.19 -39.97 -1.15
C ASP A 491 -4.36 -39.01 -0.27
N ALA A 492 -3.09 -39.34 -0.05
CA ALA A 492 -2.17 -38.56 0.78
C ALA A 492 -1.47 -37.43 0.04
N ALA A 493 -1.60 -37.32 -1.28
CA ALA A 493 -0.85 -36.41 -2.13
C ALA A 493 -1.70 -35.30 -2.74
N SER A 494 -1.16 -34.09 -2.79
CA SER A 494 -1.76 -32.95 -3.47
C SER A 494 -0.68 -32.13 -4.17
N ILE A 495 -0.94 -31.74 -5.41
CA ILE A 495 -0.09 -30.81 -6.20
C ILE A 495 -1.01 -29.81 -6.87
N ARG A 496 -0.66 -28.51 -6.78
CA ARG A 496 -1.38 -27.40 -7.43
C ARG A 496 -0.39 -26.50 -8.14
N LEU A 497 -0.70 -26.13 -9.37
CA LEU A 497 -0.01 -25.11 -10.15
C LEU A 497 -1.00 -24.00 -10.42
N SER A 498 -0.65 -22.78 -10.00
CA SER A 498 -1.50 -21.60 -10.13
C SER A 498 -0.77 -20.53 -10.94
N TYR A 499 -1.42 -20.01 -11.98
CA TYR A 499 -0.93 -18.91 -12.78
C TYR A 499 -1.89 -17.74 -12.66
N THR A 500 -1.38 -16.58 -12.24
CA THR A 500 -2.14 -15.32 -12.15
C THR A 500 -1.55 -14.31 -13.11
N TRP A 501 -2.40 -13.66 -13.87
CA TRP A 501 -2.00 -12.61 -14.80
C TRP A 501 -2.92 -11.39 -14.68
N ASN A 502 -2.34 -10.21 -14.75
CA ASN A 502 -3.06 -8.94 -14.84
C ASN A 502 -2.48 -8.05 -15.93
N ASP A 503 -3.36 -7.27 -16.53
CA ASP A 503 -3.02 -6.19 -17.45
C ASP A 503 -2.22 -5.09 -16.75
N ASP A 504 -1.62 -4.20 -17.52
CA ASP A 504 -1.08 -2.95 -16.99
C ASP A 504 -2.17 -2.10 -16.33
N MET A 505 -1.78 -1.37 -15.29
CA MET A 505 -2.72 -0.55 -14.53
C MET A 505 -2.07 0.73 -14.01
N VAL A 506 -2.88 1.77 -13.88
CA VAL A 506 -2.46 3.03 -13.25
C VAL A 506 -2.31 2.80 -11.74
N ILE A 507 -1.14 3.11 -11.17
CA ILE A 507 -0.89 2.97 -9.73
C ILE A 507 -0.70 4.29 -9.00
N SER A 508 -0.42 5.37 -9.74
CA SER A 508 -0.32 6.73 -9.19
C SER A 508 -0.62 7.75 -10.29
N GLY A 509 -1.12 8.90 -9.93
CA GLY A 509 -1.62 9.91 -10.88
C GLY A 509 -1.01 11.29 -10.78
N ALA A 510 -0.07 11.59 -9.87
CA ALA A 510 0.48 12.94 -9.76
C ALA A 510 1.82 12.98 -9.01
N ASN A 511 2.64 13.94 -9.37
CA ASN A 511 3.80 14.45 -8.64
C ASN A 511 4.87 13.40 -8.32
N GLN A 512 5.51 12.87 -9.37
CA GLN A 512 6.59 11.89 -9.23
C GLN A 512 7.94 12.54 -9.51
N ASN A 513 8.87 12.42 -8.55
CA ASN A 513 10.26 12.95 -8.66
C ASN A 513 10.34 14.40 -9.16
N GLY A 514 9.45 15.28 -8.65
CA GLY A 514 9.41 16.68 -9.09
C GLY A 514 8.77 16.91 -10.47
N ILE A 515 8.18 15.89 -11.07
CA ILE A 515 7.38 16.01 -12.29
C ILE A 515 5.90 16.09 -11.88
N PRO A 516 5.27 17.27 -11.92
CA PRO A 516 3.87 17.41 -11.60
C PRO A 516 3.01 16.69 -12.65
N TYR A 517 1.89 16.12 -12.21
CA TYR A 517 0.95 15.38 -13.05
C TYR A 517 1.50 14.11 -13.73
N ALA A 518 2.65 13.60 -13.28
CA ALA A 518 3.19 12.36 -13.78
C ALA A 518 2.27 11.18 -13.42
N ARG A 519 2.00 10.33 -14.39
CA ARG A 519 1.27 9.08 -14.20
C ARG A 519 2.27 7.93 -14.11
N LEU A 520 2.08 7.07 -13.11
CA LEU A 520 2.79 5.80 -13.01
C LEU A 520 1.86 4.63 -13.34
N ASN A 521 2.38 3.68 -14.10
CA ASN A 521 1.71 2.43 -14.43
C ASN A 521 2.53 1.26 -13.88
N ALA A 522 1.86 0.25 -13.32
CA ALA A 522 2.46 -1.06 -13.15
C ALA A 522 2.29 -1.84 -14.45
N ASP A 523 3.33 -2.49 -14.92
CA ASP A 523 3.30 -3.30 -16.12
C ASP A 523 2.40 -4.52 -15.95
N ALA A 524 1.89 -5.04 -17.07
CA ALA A 524 1.23 -6.33 -17.10
C ALA A 524 2.16 -7.41 -16.55
N ARG A 525 1.63 -8.31 -15.71
CA ARG A 525 2.44 -9.28 -14.99
C ARG A 525 1.79 -10.64 -14.92
N GLY A 526 2.58 -11.70 -15.16
CA GLY A 526 2.17 -13.10 -15.02
C GLY A 526 3.04 -13.85 -14.03
N GLN A 527 2.46 -14.42 -12.97
CA GLN A 527 3.18 -15.18 -11.95
C GLN A 527 2.70 -16.62 -11.90
N LEU A 528 3.64 -17.55 -11.89
CA LEU A 528 3.41 -18.97 -11.71
C LEU A 528 3.87 -19.42 -10.32
N ASP A 529 2.96 -20.05 -9.58
CA ASP A 529 3.20 -20.61 -8.25
C ASP A 529 2.89 -22.09 -8.21
N MET A 530 3.52 -22.83 -7.30
CA MET A 530 3.26 -24.25 -7.05
C MET A 530 3.10 -24.51 -5.55
N SER A 531 2.14 -25.34 -5.20
CA SER A 531 2.08 -25.95 -3.87
C SER A 531 1.93 -27.45 -4.00
N ALA A 532 2.65 -28.21 -3.18
CA ALA A 532 2.54 -29.65 -3.09
C ALA A 532 2.55 -30.08 -1.63
N SER A 533 1.82 -31.16 -1.34
CA SER A 533 1.81 -31.75 -0.01
C SER A 533 1.71 -33.28 -0.09
N TYR A 534 2.26 -33.92 0.93
CA TYR A 534 2.16 -35.36 1.09
C TYR A 534 1.97 -35.73 2.57
N ALA A 535 0.86 -36.40 2.88
CA ALA A 535 0.57 -36.86 4.24
C ALA A 535 1.26 -38.22 4.49
N LEU A 536 1.94 -38.31 5.62
CA LEU A 536 2.63 -39.55 6.06
C LEU A 536 1.63 -40.37 6.93
N ASP A 537 0.62 -40.94 6.31
CA ASP A 537 -0.50 -41.61 7.00
C ASP A 537 -0.10 -42.82 7.84
N TRP A 538 1.09 -43.36 7.59
CA TRP A 538 1.66 -44.49 8.34
C TRP A 538 2.35 -44.06 9.66
N LEU A 539 2.52 -42.75 9.90
CA LEU A 539 3.10 -42.24 11.14
C LEU A 539 2.02 -41.85 12.15
N PRO A 540 2.27 -42.01 13.47
CA PRO A 540 1.45 -41.38 14.49
C PRO A 540 1.35 -39.89 14.22
N SER A 541 0.23 -39.23 14.48
CA SER A 541 0.00 -37.80 14.21
C SER A 541 -0.08 -37.42 12.72
N LYS A 542 0.03 -38.37 11.79
CA LYS A 542 -0.10 -38.17 10.33
C LYS A 542 0.55 -36.87 9.84
N PRO A 543 1.84 -36.65 10.06
CA PRO A 543 2.48 -35.42 9.67
C PRO A 543 2.42 -35.25 8.14
N GLN A 544 2.27 -34.01 7.69
CA GLN A 544 2.23 -33.65 6.28
C GLN A 544 3.49 -32.87 5.91
N ILE A 545 4.18 -33.30 4.88
CA ILE A 545 5.28 -32.56 4.25
C ILE A 545 4.66 -31.61 3.22
N THR A 546 5.10 -30.35 3.21
CA THR A 546 4.62 -29.34 2.27
C THR A 546 5.78 -28.69 1.53
N LEU A 547 5.63 -28.47 0.23
CA LEU A 547 6.54 -27.71 -0.61
C LEU A 547 5.73 -26.60 -1.29
N ASN A 548 6.16 -25.34 -1.09
CA ASN A 548 5.58 -24.21 -1.79
C ASN A 548 6.69 -23.47 -2.54
N ILE A 549 6.44 -23.16 -3.81
CA ILE A 549 7.35 -22.36 -4.65
C ILE A 549 6.54 -21.19 -5.19
N THR A 550 6.95 -19.98 -4.84
CA THR A 550 6.32 -18.75 -5.32
C THR A 550 7.18 -18.09 -6.38
N ASN A 551 6.55 -17.57 -7.41
CA ASN A 551 7.18 -16.88 -8.53
C ASN A 551 8.21 -17.76 -9.28
N ILE A 552 7.77 -18.94 -9.74
CA ILE A 552 8.62 -19.90 -10.47
C ILE A 552 9.26 -19.28 -11.71
N THR A 553 8.52 -18.42 -12.42
CA THR A 553 8.96 -17.72 -13.62
C THR A 553 9.97 -16.62 -13.34
N ASN A 554 10.17 -16.24 -12.08
CA ASN A 554 11.03 -15.12 -11.65
C ASN A 554 10.58 -13.79 -12.26
N GLU A 555 9.29 -13.56 -12.29
CA GLU A 555 8.68 -12.36 -12.85
C GLU A 555 9.00 -11.14 -12.01
N PRO A 556 9.53 -10.04 -12.57
CA PRO A 556 9.78 -8.80 -11.85
C PRO A 556 8.50 -8.00 -11.61
N LEU A 557 8.59 -7.02 -10.73
CA LEU A 557 7.63 -5.93 -10.55
C LEU A 557 8.22 -4.67 -11.17
N ARG A 558 7.62 -4.19 -12.24
CA ARG A 558 8.10 -3.03 -12.96
C ARG A 558 7.03 -1.94 -12.99
N THR A 559 7.45 -0.71 -12.75
CA THR A 559 6.63 0.46 -12.93
C THR A 559 7.25 1.39 -13.97
N THR A 560 6.40 2.02 -14.76
CA THR A 560 6.81 2.95 -15.81
C THR A 560 6.11 4.29 -15.64
N PHE A 561 6.69 5.34 -16.19
CA PHE A 561 5.95 6.56 -16.48
C PHE A 561 4.89 6.30 -17.58
N ALA A 562 4.38 7.34 -18.20
CA ALA A 562 3.32 7.21 -19.20
C ALA A 562 3.69 6.35 -20.44
N TRP A 563 4.98 6.08 -20.64
CA TRP A 563 5.49 5.30 -21.77
C TRP A 563 6.20 4.03 -21.32
N PRO A 564 6.00 2.91 -22.04
CA PRO A 564 6.55 1.60 -21.63
C PRO A 564 8.08 1.54 -21.54
N ASN A 565 8.79 2.39 -22.27
CA ASN A 565 10.27 2.47 -22.23
C ASN A 565 10.80 3.46 -21.19
N ALA A 566 9.93 4.07 -20.39
CA ALA A 566 10.30 5.02 -19.34
C ALA A 566 10.16 4.36 -17.97
N THR A 567 11.06 3.43 -17.64
CA THR A 567 11.07 2.73 -16.35
C THR A 567 11.28 3.70 -15.20
N TYR A 568 10.36 3.65 -14.23
CA TYR A 568 10.45 4.38 -12.98
C TYR A 568 11.10 3.53 -11.89
N ASP A 569 10.66 2.30 -11.74
CA ASP A 569 11.14 1.36 -10.72
C ASP A 569 11.07 -0.07 -11.24
N LEU A 570 12.04 -0.88 -10.86
CA LEU A 570 12.11 -2.31 -11.13
C LEU A 570 12.50 -3.04 -9.86
N TYR A 571 11.63 -3.91 -9.39
CA TYR A 571 11.88 -4.78 -8.24
C TYR A 571 11.87 -6.25 -8.67
N GLU A 572 12.95 -6.95 -8.38
CA GLU A 572 13.11 -8.38 -8.68
C GLU A 572 12.96 -9.19 -7.38
N PRO A 573 11.73 -9.66 -7.05
CA PRO A 573 11.47 -10.37 -5.78
C PRO A 573 12.17 -11.74 -5.71
N GLY A 574 12.56 -12.28 -6.86
CA GLY A 574 13.14 -13.61 -6.94
C GLY A 574 12.10 -14.73 -6.77
N ARG A 575 12.60 -15.94 -6.63
CA ARG A 575 11.80 -17.14 -6.32
C ARG A 575 11.89 -17.46 -4.84
N THR A 576 10.77 -17.81 -4.24
CA THR A 576 10.76 -18.26 -2.84
C THR A 576 10.40 -19.74 -2.79
N VAL A 577 11.23 -20.53 -2.12
CA VAL A 577 11.00 -21.97 -1.89
C VAL A 577 10.86 -22.20 -0.40
N MET A 578 9.73 -22.79 0.01
CA MET A 578 9.43 -23.12 1.40
C MET A 578 9.15 -24.61 1.53
N LEU A 579 9.91 -25.26 2.39
CA LEU A 579 9.69 -26.66 2.81
C LEU A 579 9.19 -26.66 4.24
N GLY A 580 8.10 -27.35 4.52
CA GLY A 580 7.50 -27.40 5.85
C GLY A 580 7.05 -28.81 6.24
N ILE A 581 6.92 -29.02 7.55
CA ILE A 581 6.28 -30.20 8.13
C ILE A 581 5.18 -29.71 9.07
N ARG A 582 3.98 -30.24 8.91
CA ARG A 582 2.80 -29.96 9.76
C ARG A 582 2.28 -31.25 10.35
N GLY A 583 2.01 -31.27 11.64
CA GLY A 583 1.40 -32.40 12.33
C GLY A 583 0.38 -31.93 13.36
N THR A 584 -0.58 -32.78 13.69
CA THR A 584 -1.53 -32.58 14.79
C THR A 584 -1.16 -33.55 15.91
N PHE A 585 -0.99 -33.03 17.14
CA PHE A 585 -0.55 -33.79 18.30
C PHE A 585 -1.69 -33.96 19.29
#